data_2de022224aea3fcc65eb7c248cfffb1d
#
_entry.id   2de022224aea3fcc65eb7c248cfffb1d
#
_cell.length_a   1.000
_cell.length_b   1.000
_cell.length_c   1.000
_cell.angle_alpha   90.00
_cell.angle_beta   90.00
_cell.angle_gamma   90.00
#
_symmetry.space_group_name_H-M   'P 1'
#
loop_
_entity.id
_entity.type
_entity.pdbx_description
1 polymer ?
#
loop_
_entity_poly.entity_id
_entity_poly.type
_entity_poly.pdbx_seq_one_letter_code
_entity_poly.pdbx_strand_id
1 'polypeptide(L)'
;MNYHQFSPNCTLTNYIDAYWTARGDEKDLTTEKILPDGCIDIIFNLGENRKTDDNGFTMKNEEVYLVGTMARCKKTIMTSETNLLGIRFKPAAFSAFYRFNSLHEVTDQIVQLDKSFLPDIQKIRTDPTLYLNQFFIDKLLRPKHNLFKVIDDILKHKGQINLQLLALNHFSSIRQLERDFKKYVGISPKEFINLVRFQFALSVIKNNSLNRSLLDIAFECGYYDHSHLTNEVKRYKGISPSQL
;
A
#
# COMPACT_ATOMS: atom_id res chain seq x y z
N MET A 1 -20.43 -0.88 1.03
CA MET A 1 -19.35 0.07 0.66
C MET A 1 -19.25 0.16 -0.86
N ASN A 2 -19.23 1.37 -1.39
CA ASN A 2 -19.02 1.63 -2.80
C ASN A 2 -17.56 2.08 -3.00
N TYR A 3 -16.71 1.18 -3.52
CA TYR A 3 -15.28 1.42 -3.76
C TYR A 3 -15.00 1.41 -5.26
N HIS A 4 -14.42 2.49 -5.76
CA HIS A 4 -14.03 2.63 -7.16
C HIS A 4 -12.57 3.01 -7.28
N GLN A 5 -11.91 2.44 -8.29
CA GLN A 5 -10.55 2.83 -8.67
C GLN A 5 -10.52 3.36 -10.09
N PHE A 6 -9.71 4.38 -10.33
CA PHE A 6 -9.42 4.89 -11.66
C PHE A 6 -7.91 4.94 -11.90
N SER A 7 -7.53 4.67 -13.14
CA SER A 7 -6.13 4.68 -13.54
C SER A 7 -5.61 6.12 -13.68
N PRO A 8 -4.39 6.41 -13.24
CA PRO A 8 -3.74 7.67 -13.55
C PRO A 8 -3.39 7.75 -15.04
N ASN A 9 -3.02 8.96 -15.49
CA ASN A 9 -2.44 9.17 -16.81
C ASN A 9 -1.22 8.27 -17.03
N CYS A 10 -0.97 7.82 -18.27
CA CYS A 10 0.11 6.89 -18.62
C CYS A 10 1.51 7.37 -18.14
N THR A 11 1.76 8.68 -18.13
CA THR A 11 3.00 9.27 -17.60
C THR A 11 3.21 9.01 -16.11
N LEU A 12 2.13 8.84 -15.36
CA LEU A 12 2.14 8.66 -13.90
C LEU A 12 2.07 7.19 -13.46
N THR A 13 1.77 6.26 -14.35
CA THR A 13 1.55 4.84 -14.00
C THR A 13 2.76 4.14 -13.37
N ASN A 14 3.97 4.67 -13.57
CA ASN A 14 5.17 4.17 -12.90
C ASN A 14 5.25 4.58 -11.42
N TYR A 15 4.45 5.56 -10.99
CA TYR A 15 4.53 6.18 -9.67
C TYR A 15 3.23 6.06 -8.88
N ILE A 16 2.11 6.28 -9.54
CA ILE A 16 0.77 6.21 -8.93
C ILE A 16 0.12 4.92 -9.40
N ASP A 17 -0.31 4.11 -8.44
CA ASP A 17 -0.98 2.85 -8.69
C ASP A 17 -2.44 3.09 -9.10
N ALA A 18 -3.14 3.88 -8.32
CA ALA A 18 -4.53 4.25 -8.58
C ALA A 18 -4.92 5.55 -7.87
N TYR A 19 -5.90 6.23 -8.43
CA TYR A 19 -6.82 7.07 -7.65
C TYR A 19 -8.00 6.21 -7.22
N TRP A 20 -8.53 6.42 -6.02
CA TRP A 20 -9.65 5.64 -5.54
C TRP A 20 -10.62 6.47 -4.72
N THR A 21 -11.88 6.09 -4.74
CA THR A 21 -12.89 6.62 -3.85
C THR A 21 -13.52 5.51 -3.03
N ALA A 22 -13.88 5.82 -1.79
CA ALA A 22 -14.64 4.94 -0.92
C ALA A 22 -15.79 5.73 -0.32
N ARG A 23 -17.02 5.30 -0.61
CA ARG A 23 -18.24 5.89 -0.07
C ARG A 23 -18.99 4.87 0.76
N GLY A 24 -19.52 5.32 1.87
CA GLY A 24 -20.41 4.51 2.69
C GLY A 24 -21.72 4.21 1.98
N ASP A 25 -22.42 3.18 2.45
CA ASP A 25 -23.76 2.82 2.00
C ASP A 25 -24.74 3.15 3.13
N GLU A 26 -25.96 3.57 2.79
CA GLU A 26 -26.98 4.00 3.76
C GLU A 26 -27.41 2.89 4.73
N LYS A 27 -27.05 1.65 4.48
CA LYS A 27 -27.70 0.51 5.13
C LYS A 27 -26.97 -0.07 6.33
N ASP A 28 -25.62 0.05 6.47
CA ASP A 28 -24.94 -0.61 7.58
C ASP A 28 -23.52 -0.06 7.87
N LEU A 29 -23.15 -0.10 9.15
CA LEU A 29 -21.78 -0.04 9.61
C LEU A 29 -21.02 -1.28 9.09
N THR A 30 -20.12 -1.10 8.13
CA THR A 30 -19.30 -2.20 7.64
C THR A 30 -17.86 -2.05 8.16
N THR A 31 -17.29 -3.16 8.61
CA THR A 31 -15.87 -3.23 8.97
C THR A 31 -15.10 -3.90 7.85
N GLU A 32 -14.22 -3.14 7.23
CA GLU A 32 -13.37 -3.63 6.15
C GLU A 32 -11.95 -3.90 6.65
N LYS A 33 -11.33 -4.97 6.14
CA LYS A 33 -9.92 -5.28 6.40
C LYS A 33 -9.06 -4.79 5.24
N ILE A 34 -8.14 -3.88 5.54
CA ILE A 34 -7.16 -3.38 4.59
C ILE A 34 -5.88 -4.18 4.77
N LEU A 35 -5.48 -4.90 3.72
CA LEU A 35 -4.25 -5.67 3.73
C LEU A 35 -3.06 -4.79 3.35
N PRO A 36 -1.87 -5.03 3.92
CA PRO A 36 -0.67 -4.34 3.51
C PRO A 36 -0.32 -4.69 2.06
N ASP A 37 0.11 -3.68 1.31
CA ASP A 37 0.47 -3.78 -0.11
C ASP A 37 1.82 -3.12 -0.45
N GLY A 38 2.48 -2.52 0.55
CA GLY A 38 3.74 -1.80 0.38
C GLY A 38 3.57 -0.40 -0.20
N CYS A 39 2.33 0.02 -0.45
CA CYS A 39 1.99 1.35 -0.96
C CYS A 39 1.82 2.37 0.17
N ILE A 40 1.76 3.62 -0.23
CA ILE A 40 1.43 4.77 0.62
C ILE A 40 0.23 5.46 0.00
N ASP A 41 -0.71 5.89 0.82
CA ASP A 41 -1.86 6.65 0.34
C ASP A 41 -1.86 8.09 0.90
N ILE A 42 -2.18 9.07 0.04
CA ILE A 42 -2.72 10.37 0.48
C ILE A 42 -4.23 10.24 0.44
N ILE A 43 -4.89 10.49 1.57
CA ILE A 43 -6.35 10.36 1.71
C ILE A 43 -6.96 11.71 2.05
N PHE A 44 -7.90 12.15 1.24
CA PHE A 44 -8.77 13.30 1.46
C PHE A 44 -10.05 12.80 2.13
N ASN A 45 -10.36 13.32 3.32
CA ASN A 45 -11.65 13.08 3.93
C ASN A 45 -12.64 14.15 3.44
N LEU A 46 -13.49 13.78 2.50
CA LEU A 46 -14.52 14.64 1.90
C LEU A 46 -15.88 14.48 2.59
N GLY A 47 -15.98 13.54 3.53
CA GLY A 47 -17.15 13.27 4.35
C GLY A 47 -17.03 13.86 5.75
N GLU A 48 -17.82 13.38 6.69
CA GLU A 48 -17.78 13.85 8.07
C GLU A 48 -16.52 13.38 8.83
N ASN A 49 -16.39 13.88 10.07
CA ASN A 49 -15.33 13.43 10.98
C ASN A 49 -15.50 11.93 11.26
N ARG A 50 -14.43 11.15 11.06
CA ARG A 50 -14.47 9.71 11.25
C ARG A 50 -13.35 9.22 12.15
N LYS A 51 -13.67 8.27 13.03
CA LYS A 51 -12.65 7.55 13.78
C LYS A 51 -12.09 6.41 12.93
N THR A 52 -10.77 6.22 12.99
CA THR A 52 -10.14 5.02 12.46
C THR A 52 -10.09 3.97 13.58
N ASP A 53 -10.16 2.68 13.24
CA ASP A 53 -10.14 1.58 14.22
C ASP A 53 -8.84 1.52 15.03
N ASP A 54 -7.74 1.94 14.43
CA ASP A 54 -6.43 1.91 15.04
C ASP A 54 -6.21 3.16 15.91
N ASN A 55 -6.14 2.97 17.21
CA ASN A 55 -5.76 3.98 18.21
C ASN A 55 -6.73 5.19 18.38
N GLY A 56 -7.95 5.11 17.87
CA GLY A 56 -8.94 6.20 18.04
C GLY A 56 -8.58 7.49 17.32
N PHE A 57 -7.68 7.46 16.35
CA PHE A 57 -7.34 8.61 15.53
C PHE A 57 -8.57 9.10 14.75
N THR A 58 -8.81 10.41 14.75
CA THR A 58 -9.95 11.01 14.06
C THR A 58 -9.50 11.74 12.80
N MET A 59 -9.95 11.27 11.66
CA MET A 59 -9.82 12.02 10.39
C MET A 59 -10.92 13.06 10.32
N LYS A 60 -10.54 14.34 10.35
CA LYS A 60 -11.49 15.47 10.30
C LYS A 60 -11.99 15.69 8.88
N ASN A 61 -13.19 16.26 8.78
CA ASN A 61 -13.78 16.71 7.51
C ASN A 61 -12.85 17.71 6.81
N GLU A 62 -12.76 17.58 5.48
CA GLU A 62 -11.94 18.43 4.60
C GLU A 62 -10.44 18.47 4.95
N GLU A 63 -9.95 17.52 5.74
CA GLU A 63 -8.52 17.38 6.03
C GLU A 63 -7.88 16.25 5.20
N VAL A 64 -6.56 16.32 5.06
CA VAL A 64 -5.77 15.42 4.23
C VAL A 64 -4.76 14.66 5.08
N TYR A 65 -4.62 13.39 4.81
CA TYR A 65 -3.80 12.49 5.61
C TYR A 65 -2.86 11.67 4.75
N LEU A 66 -1.65 11.46 5.24
CA LEU A 66 -0.74 10.44 4.75
C LEU A 66 -0.98 9.16 5.56
N VAL A 67 -1.30 8.08 4.87
CA VAL A 67 -1.31 6.73 5.43
C VAL A 67 -0.01 6.07 5.02
N GLY A 68 0.87 5.88 5.98
CA GLY A 68 2.18 5.24 5.76
C GLY A 68 2.05 3.77 5.39
N THR A 69 3.14 3.20 4.89
CA THR A 69 3.20 1.78 4.54
C THR A 69 2.76 0.92 5.72
N MET A 70 1.81 0.04 5.47
CA MET A 70 1.31 -0.87 6.49
C MET A 70 2.19 -2.12 6.58
N ALA A 71 2.60 -2.49 7.80
CA ALA A 71 3.33 -3.73 8.09
C ALA A 71 2.36 -4.88 8.50
N ARG A 72 1.10 -4.56 8.79
CA ARG A 72 0.05 -5.51 9.18
C ARG A 72 -1.33 -5.05 8.70
N CYS A 73 -2.27 -5.97 8.68
CA CYS A 73 -3.67 -5.69 8.37
C CYS A 73 -4.25 -4.65 9.34
N LYS A 74 -5.00 -3.71 8.80
CA LYS A 74 -5.80 -2.74 9.55
C LYS A 74 -7.28 -2.97 9.29
N LYS A 75 -8.10 -2.61 10.28
CA LYS A 75 -9.54 -2.55 10.10
C LYS A 75 -9.94 -1.10 9.89
N THR A 76 -10.98 -0.87 9.14
CA THR A 76 -11.61 0.43 9.00
C THR A 76 -13.12 0.29 9.07
N ILE A 77 -13.75 1.21 9.80
CA ILE A 77 -15.21 1.28 9.89
C ILE A 77 -15.70 2.22 8.79
N MET A 78 -16.65 1.79 8.01
CA MET A 78 -17.33 2.59 6.99
C MET A 78 -18.74 2.89 7.48
N THR A 79 -19.12 4.15 7.47
CA THR A 79 -20.46 4.66 7.80
C THR A 79 -21.10 5.28 6.58
N SER A 80 -22.41 5.57 6.61
CA SER A 80 -23.11 6.31 5.54
C SER A 80 -22.42 7.63 5.18
N GLU A 81 -21.82 8.30 6.16
CA GLU A 81 -21.15 9.59 6.01
C GLU A 81 -19.70 9.48 5.47
N THR A 82 -19.23 8.25 5.25
CA THR A 82 -17.90 8.05 4.71
C THR A 82 -17.82 8.50 3.25
N ASN A 83 -16.95 9.44 2.97
CA ASN A 83 -16.62 9.89 1.62
C ASN A 83 -15.13 10.20 1.56
N LEU A 84 -14.35 9.26 1.02
CA LEU A 84 -12.91 9.37 0.92
C LEU A 84 -12.49 9.37 -0.54
N LEU A 85 -11.46 10.16 -0.83
CA LEU A 85 -10.69 10.06 -2.07
C LEU A 85 -9.24 9.79 -1.70
N GLY A 86 -8.64 8.80 -2.33
CA GLY A 86 -7.26 8.43 -2.09
C GLY A 86 -6.42 8.43 -3.34
N ILE A 87 -5.13 8.70 -3.14
CA ILE A 87 -4.09 8.62 -4.14
C ILE A 87 -3.09 7.59 -3.65
N ARG A 88 -3.03 6.44 -4.31
CA ARG A 88 -2.14 5.34 -3.95
C ARG A 88 -0.85 5.43 -4.73
N PHE A 89 0.25 5.63 -4.03
CA PHE A 89 1.59 5.64 -4.60
C PHE A 89 2.20 4.25 -4.55
N LYS A 90 2.80 3.82 -5.65
CA LYS A 90 3.59 2.58 -5.70
C LYS A 90 4.75 2.63 -4.72
N PRO A 91 5.27 1.48 -4.26
CA PRO A 91 6.41 1.44 -3.35
C PRO A 91 7.59 2.28 -3.85
N ALA A 92 8.17 3.10 -2.98
CA ALA A 92 9.23 4.09 -3.22
C ALA A 92 8.85 5.29 -4.12
N ALA A 93 7.66 5.32 -4.73
CA ALA A 93 7.29 6.34 -5.70
C ALA A 93 6.89 7.69 -5.09
N PHE A 94 6.58 7.75 -3.80
CA PHE A 94 6.23 9.00 -3.11
C PHE A 94 7.33 10.07 -3.24
N SER A 95 8.59 9.65 -3.31
CA SER A 95 9.77 10.50 -3.51
C SER A 95 9.80 11.21 -4.88
N ALA A 96 9.01 10.78 -5.84
CA ALA A 96 8.86 11.45 -7.14
C ALA A 96 8.05 12.75 -7.05
N PHE A 97 7.34 12.98 -5.95
CA PHE A 97 6.44 14.13 -5.80
C PHE A 97 6.71 14.96 -4.56
N TYR A 98 7.24 14.33 -3.50
CA TYR A 98 7.42 14.95 -2.20
C TYR A 98 8.82 14.74 -1.65
N ARG A 99 9.29 15.69 -0.84
CA ARG A 99 10.53 15.58 -0.08
C ARG A 99 10.19 15.27 1.37
N PHE A 100 10.90 14.33 1.96
CA PHE A 100 10.70 13.86 3.33
C PHE A 100 12.00 13.27 3.88
N ASN A 101 12.09 13.09 5.20
CA ASN A 101 13.26 12.49 5.85
C ASN A 101 13.27 10.98 5.67
N SER A 102 12.27 10.28 6.21
CA SER A 102 12.12 8.84 6.10
C SER A 102 10.67 8.43 6.23
N LEU A 103 10.18 7.57 5.33
CA LEU A 103 8.83 6.99 5.42
C LEU A 103 8.71 5.97 6.56
N HIS A 104 9.83 5.49 7.10
CA HIS A 104 9.83 4.61 8.27
C HIS A 104 9.22 5.27 9.51
N GLU A 105 9.34 6.58 9.63
CA GLU A 105 8.76 7.37 10.73
C GLU A 105 7.22 7.34 10.74
N VAL A 106 6.61 7.07 9.59
CA VAL A 106 5.15 7.02 9.41
C VAL A 106 4.63 5.62 9.11
N THR A 107 5.47 4.58 9.22
CA THR A 107 5.04 3.18 9.05
C THR A 107 3.96 2.85 10.07
N ASP A 108 2.86 2.23 9.61
CA ASP A 108 1.65 1.95 10.41
C ASP A 108 0.97 3.19 11.03
N GLN A 109 1.32 4.42 10.59
CA GLN A 109 0.75 5.66 11.12
C GLN A 109 -0.17 6.33 10.10
N ILE A 110 -1.07 7.17 10.64
CA ILE A 110 -1.86 8.13 9.87
C ILE A 110 -1.44 9.52 10.37
N VAL A 111 -0.95 10.35 9.47
CA VAL A 111 -0.44 11.69 9.79
C VAL A 111 -1.20 12.73 8.99
N GLN A 112 -1.70 13.77 9.66
CA GLN A 112 -2.32 14.91 8.96
C GLN A 112 -1.25 15.67 8.17
N LEU A 113 -1.57 16.01 6.92
CA LEU A 113 -0.68 16.76 6.03
C LEU A 113 -1.07 18.23 5.96
N ASP A 114 -0.07 19.09 5.75
CA ASP A 114 -0.30 20.50 5.39
C ASP A 114 -0.84 20.57 3.95
N LYS A 115 -1.95 21.28 3.78
CA LYS A 115 -2.65 21.43 2.49
C LYS A 115 -1.89 22.24 1.46
N SER A 116 -0.92 23.06 1.86
CA SER A 116 -0.18 23.97 0.96
C SER A 116 0.58 23.26 -0.17
N PHE A 117 0.93 21.98 0.01
CA PHE A 117 1.67 21.18 -0.97
C PHE A 117 0.82 20.10 -1.64
N LEU A 118 -0.49 20.09 -1.39
CA LEU A 118 -1.41 19.05 -1.80
C LEU A 118 -2.38 19.56 -2.88
N PRO A 119 -3.04 18.64 -3.61
CA PRO A 119 -4.14 18.99 -4.49
C PRO A 119 -5.25 19.72 -3.75
N ASP A 120 -5.84 20.73 -4.38
CA ASP A 120 -6.94 21.51 -3.84
C ASP A 120 -8.24 20.67 -3.76
N ILE A 121 -8.82 20.60 -2.57
CA ILE A 121 -10.03 19.80 -2.29
C ILE A 121 -11.22 20.26 -3.14
N GLN A 122 -11.39 21.55 -3.38
CA GLN A 122 -12.51 22.08 -4.15
C GLN A 122 -12.40 21.67 -5.63
N LYS A 123 -11.19 21.68 -6.19
CA LYS A 123 -10.94 21.22 -7.57
C LYS A 123 -11.12 19.72 -7.72
N ILE A 124 -10.72 18.94 -6.70
CA ILE A 124 -10.94 17.49 -6.65
C ILE A 124 -12.43 17.13 -6.73
N ARG A 125 -13.30 17.92 -6.11
CA ARG A 125 -14.77 17.66 -6.11
C ARG A 125 -15.41 17.81 -7.49
N THR A 126 -14.81 18.60 -8.38
CA THR A 126 -15.35 18.87 -9.73
C THR A 126 -14.97 17.79 -10.73
N ASP A 127 -13.68 17.55 -10.93
CA ASP A 127 -13.13 16.50 -11.78
C ASP A 127 -11.84 15.97 -11.17
N PRO A 128 -11.92 14.93 -10.31
CA PRO A 128 -10.77 14.45 -9.59
C PRO A 128 -9.68 13.91 -10.52
N THR A 129 -10.06 13.18 -11.57
CA THR A 129 -9.08 12.45 -12.40
C THR A 129 -8.25 13.42 -13.25
N LEU A 130 -8.90 14.33 -13.95
CA LEU A 130 -8.20 15.31 -14.79
C LEU A 130 -7.30 16.22 -13.96
N TYR A 131 -7.84 16.76 -12.87
CA TYR A 131 -7.10 17.66 -11.99
C TYR A 131 -5.91 16.99 -11.31
N LEU A 132 -6.08 15.77 -10.76
CA LEU A 132 -5.00 15.03 -10.12
C LEU A 132 -3.91 14.66 -11.10
N ASN A 133 -4.26 14.24 -12.32
CA ASN A 133 -3.28 13.95 -13.36
C ASN A 133 -2.42 15.19 -13.66
N GLN A 134 -3.04 16.34 -13.89
CA GLN A 134 -2.30 17.58 -14.19
C GLN A 134 -1.41 17.97 -12.99
N PHE A 135 -1.95 17.96 -11.78
CA PHE A 135 -1.22 18.31 -10.55
C PHE A 135 0.04 17.45 -10.38
N PHE A 136 -0.08 16.12 -10.57
CA PHE A 136 1.07 15.23 -10.38
C PHE A 136 2.04 15.21 -11.56
N ILE A 137 1.59 15.51 -12.79
CA ILE A 137 2.49 15.73 -13.93
C ILE A 137 3.36 16.97 -13.69
N ASP A 138 2.76 18.08 -13.25
CA ASP A 138 3.47 19.33 -12.99
C ASP A 138 4.44 19.21 -11.78
N LYS A 139 4.12 18.32 -10.84
CA LYS A 139 4.92 18.09 -9.63
C LYS A 139 5.99 17.01 -9.78
N LEU A 140 6.03 16.30 -10.90
CA LEU A 140 6.90 15.15 -11.09
C LEU A 140 8.38 15.51 -11.01
N LEU A 141 9.08 14.92 -10.04
CA LEU A 141 10.52 15.06 -9.84
C LEU A 141 11.23 13.77 -10.29
N ARG A 142 12.51 13.87 -10.61
CA ARG A 142 13.33 12.67 -10.84
C ARG A 142 13.74 12.08 -9.47
N PRO A 143 13.33 10.86 -9.12
CA PRO A 143 13.76 10.20 -7.88
C PRO A 143 15.28 10.02 -7.83
N LYS A 144 15.86 10.24 -6.63
CA LYS A 144 17.32 10.16 -6.40
C LYS A 144 17.77 8.76 -5.92
N HIS A 145 17.01 7.71 -6.25
CA HIS A 145 17.31 6.33 -5.86
C HIS A 145 17.03 5.35 -7.00
N ASN A 146 17.56 4.14 -6.88
CA ASN A 146 17.40 3.07 -7.89
C ASN A 146 16.41 1.98 -7.45
N LEU A 147 15.57 2.24 -6.44
CA LEU A 147 14.71 1.21 -5.84
C LEU A 147 13.64 0.66 -6.78
N PHE A 148 13.21 1.39 -7.80
CA PHE A 148 12.20 0.89 -8.74
C PHE A 148 12.62 -0.42 -9.39
N LYS A 149 13.88 -0.53 -9.83
CA LYS A 149 14.41 -1.78 -10.42
C LYS A 149 14.49 -2.91 -9.39
N VAL A 150 14.88 -2.58 -8.16
CA VAL A 150 14.95 -3.55 -7.05
C VAL A 150 13.56 -4.07 -6.70
N ILE A 151 12.58 -3.18 -6.60
CA ILE A 151 11.17 -3.51 -6.31
C ILE A 151 10.58 -4.35 -7.44
N ASP A 152 10.81 -3.97 -8.70
CA ASP A 152 10.36 -4.71 -9.87
C ASP A 152 10.92 -6.15 -9.88
N ASP A 153 12.19 -6.32 -9.51
CA ASP A 153 12.83 -7.64 -9.40
C ASP A 153 12.18 -8.49 -8.30
N ILE A 154 11.90 -7.91 -7.12
CA ILE A 154 11.17 -8.59 -6.05
C ILE A 154 9.76 -9.02 -6.51
N LEU A 155 9.04 -8.14 -7.21
CA LEU A 155 7.70 -8.42 -7.72
C LEU A 155 7.70 -9.51 -8.79
N LYS A 156 8.63 -9.48 -9.74
CA LYS A 156 8.82 -10.51 -10.77
C LYS A 156 9.09 -11.88 -10.18
N HIS A 157 9.90 -11.94 -9.13
CA HIS A 157 10.18 -13.18 -8.41
C HIS A 157 9.11 -13.53 -7.36
N LYS A 158 8.00 -12.78 -7.29
CA LYS A 158 6.89 -13.05 -6.35
C LYS A 158 7.36 -13.15 -4.88
N GLY A 159 8.37 -12.36 -4.50
CA GLY A 159 8.99 -12.43 -3.18
C GLY A 159 9.81 -13.68 -2.90
N GLN A 160 10.13 -14.49 -3.90
CA GLN A 160 10.95 -15.71 -3.78
C GLN A 160 12.41 -15.42 -4.16
N ILE A 161 12.97 -14.36 -3.63
CA ILE A 161 14.34 -13.93 -3.87
C ILE A 161 15.10 -13.77 -2.55
N ASN A 162 16.38 -14.15 -2.56
CA ASN A 162 17.25 -13.95 -1.42
C ASN A 162 17.82 -12.52 -1.41
N LEU A 163 17.88 -11.90 -0.23
CA LEU A 163 18.34 -10.52 -0.08
C LEU A 163 19.81 -10.32 -0.51
N GLN A 164 20.69 -11.31 -0.27
CA GLN A 164 22.09 -11.23 -0.71
C GLN A 164 22.17 -11.21 -2.25
N LEU A 165 21.42 -12.11 -2.91
CA LEU A 165 21.36 -12.17 -4.36
C LEU A 165 20.77 -10.87 -4.94
N LEU A 166 19.70 -10.36 -4.33
CA LEU A 166 19.11 -9.08 -4.72
C LEU A 166 20.10 -7.92 -4.64
N ALA A 167 20.87 -7.85 -3.54
CA ALA A 167 21.90 -6.83 -3.36
C ALA A 167 23.00 -6.95 -4.43
N LEU A 168 23.45 -8.15 -4.71
CA LEU A 168 24.46 -8.44 -5.75
C LEU A 168 23.97 -8.02 -7.14
N ASN A 169 22.77 -8.43 -7.53
CA ASN A 169 22.18 -8.15 -8.84
C ASN A 169 22.02 -6.64 -9.10
N HIS A 170 21.83 -5.86 -8.04
CA HIS A 170 21.65 -4.41 -8.13
C HIS A 170 22.89 -3.59 -7.72
N PHE A 171 24.08 -4.22 -7.67
CA PHE A 171 25.34 -3.57 -7.32
C PHE A 171 25.24 -2.75 -6.05
N SER A 172 24.56 -3.26 -5.02
CA SER A 172 24.31 -2.60 -3.75
C SER A 172 24.75 -3.46 -2.59
N SER A 173 25.02 -2.84 -1.43
CA SER A 173 25.17 -3.59 -0.18
C SER A 173 23.82 -3.80 0.49
N ILE A 174 23.71 -4.86 1.30
CA ILE A 174 22.50 -5.10 2.13
C ILE A 174 22.20 -3.88 3.00
N ARG A 175 23.24 -3.28 3.60
CA ARG A 175 23.11 -2.06 4.44
C ARG A 175 22.56 -0.87 3.66
N GLN A 176 22.95 -0.71 2.40
CA GLN A 176 22.40 0.33 1.53
C GLN A 176 20.93 0.07 1.22
N LEU A 177 20.57 -1.18 0.85
CA LEU A 177 19.18 -1.55 0.61
C LEU A 177 18.31 -1.35 1.85
N GLU A 178 18.79 -1.75 3.04
CA GLU A 178 18.08 -1.53 4.31
C GLU A 178 17.77 -0.05 4.55
N ARG A 179 18.78 0.82 4.36
CA ARG A 179 18.64 2.25 4.53
C ARG A 179 17.63 2.83 3.53
N ASP A 180 17.77 2.47 2.25
CA ASP A 180 16.96 3.03 1.18
C ASP A 180 15.51 2.53 1.26
N PHE A 181 15.28 1.27 1.60
CA PHE A 181 13.94 0.74 1.81
C PHE A 181 13.24 1.42 3.00
N LYS A 182 13.90 1.54 4.15
CA LYS A 182 13.35 2.28 5.28
C LYS A 182 13.02 3.72 4.92
N LYS A 183 13.92 4.38 4.18
CA LYS A 183 13.72 5.77 3.78
C LYS A 183 12.57 5.94 2.79
N TYR A 184 12.52 5.16 1.71
CA TYR A 184 11.66 5.41 0.56
C TYR A 184 10.44 4.49 0.47
N VAL A 185 10.43 3.35 1.19
CA VAL A 185 9.29 2.42 1.26
C VAL A 185 8.64 2.42 2.64
N GLY A 186 9.42 2.67 3.70
CA GLY A 186 8.96 2.68 5.09
C GLY A 186 9.26 1.39 5.86
N ILE A 187 9.41 0.26 5.20
CA ILE A 187 9.72 -1.05 5.79
C ILE A 187 11.07 -1.57 5.27
N SER A 188 11.63 -2.59 5.90
CA SER A 188 12.88 -3.21 5.45
C SER A 188 12.71 -3.99 4.14
N PRO A 189 13.78 -4.24 3.36
CA PRO A 189 13.70 -5.05 2.15
C PRO A 189 13.23 -6.48 2.44
N LYS A 190 13.60 -7.06 3.58
CA LYS A 190 13.13 -8.38 4.01
C LYS A 190 11.64 -8.41 4.29
N GLU A 191 11.11 -7.38 4.97
CA GLU A 191 9.67 -7.24 5.21
C GLU A 191 8.92 -7.08 3.89
N PHE A 192 9.44 -6.28 2.95
CA PHE A 192 8.82 -6.09 1.65
C PHE A 192 8.83 -7.39 0.81
N ILE A 193 9.94 -8.13 0.80
CA ILE A 193 10.04 -9.45 0.15
C ILE A 193 8.99 -10.42 0.72
N ASN A 194 8.86 -10.48 2.05
CA ASN A 194 7.87 -11.33 2.71
C ASN A 194 6.43 -10.89 2.39
N LEU A 195 6.18 -9.58 2.35
CA LEU A 195 4.89 -9.03 1.98
C LEU A 195 4.47 -9.44 0.56
N VAL A 196 5.36 -9.30 -0.41
CA VAL A 196 5.11 -9.70 -1.80
C VAL A 196 4.87 -11.20 -1.91
N ARG A 197 5.66 -12.02 -1.19
CA ARG A 197 5.46 -13.47 -1.14
C ARG A 197 4.11 -13.85 -0.52
N PHE A 198 3.70 -13.18 0.56
CA PHE A 198 2.39 -13.36 1.16
C PHE A 198 1.25 -13.00 0.18
N GLN A 199 1.35 -11.88 -0.54
CA GLN A 199 0.34 -11.48 -1.52
C GLN A 199 0.22 -12.51 -2.66
N PHE A 200 1.34 -13.04 -3.13
CA PHE A 200 1.35 -14.13 -4.10
C PHE A 200 0.66 -15.37 -3.54
N ALA A 201 1.03 -15.82 -2.34
CA ALA A 201 0.42 -16.97 -1.69
C ALA A 201 -1.10 -16.79 -1.48
N LEU A 202 -1.51 -15.59 -1.07
CA LEU A 202 -2.92 -15.26 -0.91
C LEU A 202 -3.70 -15.37 -2.24
N SER A 203 -3.10 -14.94 -3.34
CA SER A 203 -3.70 -15.07 -4.66
C SER A 203 -3.83 -16.54 -5.10
N VAL A 204 -2.81 -17.36 -4.82
CA VAL A 204 -2.83 -18.80 -5.12
C VAL A 204 -3.89 -19.53 -4.29
N ILE A 205 -4.00 -19.22 -2.99
CA ILE A 205 -5.03 -19.81 -2.11
C ILE A 205 -6.44 -19.47 -2.59
N LYS A 206 -6.70 -18.20 -2.90
CA LYS A 206 -8.03 -17.75 -3.38
C LYS A 206 -8.43 -18.38 -4.71
N ASN A 207 -7.47 -18.65 -5.58
CA ASN A 207 -7.69 -19.23 -6.90
C ASN A 207 -7.46 -20.75 -6.94
N ASN A 208 -7.51 -21.43 -5.77
CA ASN A 208 -7.22 -22.86 -5.66
C ASN A 208 -8.39 -23.74 -6.15
N SER A 209 -8.75 -23.60 -7.43
CA SER A 209 -9.80 -24.39 -8.07
C SER A 209 -9.49 -25.90 -8.18
N LEU A 210 -8.21 -26.28 -8.07
CA LEU A 210 -7.73 -27.66 -8.17
C LEU A 210 -7.68 -28.38 -6.82
N ASN A 211 -8.16 -27.76 -5.73
CA ASN A 211 -8.15 -28.32 -4.37
C ASN A 211 -6.75 -28.83 -3.93
N ARG A 212 -5.70 -28.15 -4.34
CA ARG A 212 -4.33 -28.48 -3.93
C ARG A 212 -4.16 -28.35 -2.42
N SER A 213 -3.30 -29.17 -1.83
CA SER A 213 -3.01 -29.09 -0.40
C SER A 213 -2.32 -27.77 -0.02
N LEU A 214 -2.49 -27.33 1.23
CA LEU A 214 -1.73 -26.18 1.74
C LEU A 214 -0.23 -26.40 1.72
N LEU A 215 0.23 -27.65 1.75
CA LEU A 215 1.65 -27.98 1.64
C LEU A 215 2.17 -27.72 0.22
N ASP A 216 1.43 -28.12 -0.81
CA ASP A 216 1.80 -27.85 -2.21
C ASP A 216 1.84 -26.36 -2.50
N ILE A 217 0.83 -25.62 -2.00
CA ILE A 217 0.79 -24.16 -2.12
C ILE A 217 1.97 -23.52 -1.38
N ALA A 218 2.33 -24.01 -0.19
CA ALA A 218 3.47 -23.50 0.55
C ALA A 218 4.77 -23.65 -0.26
N PHE A 219 5.04 -24.81 -0.83
CA PHE A 219 6.23 -25.03 -1.66
C PHE A 219 6.23 -24.17 -2.93
N GLU A 220 5.10 -24.09 -3.64
CA GLU A 220 4.98 -23.23 -4.82
C GLU A 220 5.30 -21.75 -4.49
N CYS A 221 4.88 -21.29 -3.30
CA CYS A 221 5.07 -19.92 -2.86
C CYS A 221 6.42 -19.67 -2.14
N GLY A 222 7.33 -20.67 -2.11
CA GLY A 222 8.65 -20.54 -1.51
C GLY A 222 8.65 -20.51 0.02
N TYR A 223 7.66 -21.13 0.65
CA TYR A 223 7.65 -21.39 2.10
C TYR A 223 8.24 -22.78 2.39
N TYR A 224 8.84 -22.92 3.55
CA TYR A 224 9.47 -24.18 3.97
C TYR A 224 8.43 -25.29 4.19
N ASP A 225 7.28 -24.94 4.77
CA ASP A 225 6.17 -25.85 5.06
C ASP A 225 4.83 -25.10 5.16
N HIS A 226 3.74 -25.85 5.34
CA HIS A 226 2.40 -25.28 5.51
C HIS A 226 2.24 -24.49 6.81
N SER A 227 3.02 -24.77 7.86
CA SER A 227 2.97 -24.05 9.15
C SER A 227 3.55 -22.65 8.99
N HIS A 228 4.67 -22.53 8.24
CA HIS A 228 5.26 -21.23 7.89
C HIS A 228 4.30 -20.38 7.06
N LEU A 229 3.69 -20.96 6.01
CA LEU A 229 2.63 -20.27 5.24
C LEU A 229 1.48 -19.83 6.13
N THR A 230 0.98 -20.72 7.01
CA THR A 230 -0.14 -20.43 7.91
C THR A 230 0.19 -19.27 8.85
N ASN A 231 1.40 -19.24 9.41
CA ASN A 231 1.85 -18.17 10.31
C ASN A 231 1.94 -16.81 9.58
N GLU A 232 2.44 -16.80 8.35
CA GLU A 232 2.50 -15.57 7.53
C GLU A 232 1.08 -15.08 7.16
N VAL A 233 0.16 -15.97 6.79
CA VAL A 233 -1.24 -15.59 6.52
C VAL A 233 -1.91 -15.03 7.78
N LYS A 234 -1.72 -15.68 8.94
CA LYS A 234 -2.23 -15.16 10.22
C LYS A 234 -1.63 -13.81 10.57
N ARG A 235 -0.33 -13.60 10.34
CA ARG A 235 0.37 -12.35 10.61
C ARG A 235 -0.22 -11.18 9.81
N TYR A 236 -0.44 -11.38 8.50
CA TYR A 236 -0.88 -10.31 7.59
C TYR A 236 -2.40 -10.18 7.48
N LYS A 237 -3.17 -11.25 7.68
CA LYS A 237 -4.63 -11.23 7.50
C LYS A 237 -5.43 -11.44 8.80
N GLY A 238 -4.77 -11.91 9.85
CA GLY A 238 -5.40 -12.17 11.16
C GLY A 238 -6.31 -13.41 11.20
N ILE A 239 -6.30 -14.26 10.14
CA ILE A 239 -7.07 -15.52 10.07
C ILE A 239 -6.22 -16.61 9.41
N SER A 240 -6.59 -17.88 9.61
CA SER A 240 -5.89 -19.01 8.98
C SER A 240 -6.24 -19.16 7.49
N PRO A 241 -5.37 -19.82 6.70
CA PRO A 241 -5.68 -20.13 5.29
C PRO A 241 -6.97 -20.91 5.08
N SER A 242 -7.34 -21.78 6.04
CA SER A 242 -8.59 -22.56 6.00
C SER A 242 -9.86 -21.73 6.21
N GLN A 243 -9.72 -20.46 6.58
CA GLN A 243 -10.83 -19.50 6.76
C GLN A 243 -10.92 -18.50 5.59
N LEU A 244 -10.14 -18.72 4.53
CA LEU A 244 -10.14 -17.92 3.30
C LEU A 244 -11.11 -18.46 2.28
#